data_85b0be76d1b6a88bc85bb2522eadb8bf
#
_entry.id   85b0be76d1b6a88bc85bb2522eadb8bf
#
_cell.length_a   1.000
_cell.length_b   1.000
_cell.length_c   1.000
_cell.angle_alpha   90.00
_cell.angle_beta   90.00
_cell.angle_gamma   90.00
#
_symmetry.space_group_name_H-M   'P 1'
#
loop_
_entity.id
_entity.type
_entity.pdbx_description
1 polymer ?
#
loop_
_entity_poly.entity_id
_entity_poly.type
_entity_poly.pdbx_seq_one_letter_code
_entity_poly.pdbx_strand_id
1 'polypeptide(L)'
;MERPGFTFLACPDPEIIRERVDRLLADTKTAFAKEVFWGDEEIGASYWNALTVPSLLGGRRAVVLRRAEACPPEFWSALAPALRGFNDAVWPFFCLEGPFDRKGPKLPKGLADQPFYKVAVKRKWVFTSPGLTRRDMGPRLADWAAGRGLALGPGVAEGLAAALPPDLARADNELAKLELALGDRTEIELADLALLTYHEGMDGFAFLDALSSRRDPAAVWREIFDKELAGEEMVFPFLGLLLYEARTMWRLAAGEGSDIRLPPYVLEKKQAMARRLGAAGLARIFEAAFTAEAGIKSGARRPDQAMERLTAELFRILGGPTGSRERIRP
;
A
#
# COMPACT_ATOMS: atom_id res chain seq x y z
N MET A 1 21.39 -25.02 13.34
CA MET A 1 20.49 -25.42 12.21
C MET A 1 21.23 -25.07 10.93
N GLU A 2 21.32 -25.99 9.98
CA GLU A 2 21.98 -25.74 8.69
C GLU A 2 21.16 -24.71 7.90
N ARG A 3 21.79 -23.67 7.33
CA ARG A 3 21.09 -22.63 6.58
C ARG A 3 20.45 -23.20 5.31
N PRO A 4 19.41 -22.55 4.76
CA PRO A 4 18.88 -22.89 3.47
C PRO A 4 19.92 -22.83 2.35
N GLY A 5 19.82 -23.74 1.36
CA GLY A 5 20.64 -23.66 0.14
C GLY A 5 20.35 -22.41 -0.69
N PHE A 6 19.10 -21.95 -0.63
CA PHE A 6 18.60 -20.68 -1.20
C PHE A 6 17.31 -20.30 -0.48
N THR A 7 16.84 -19.06 -0.64
CA THR A 7 15.68 -18.55 0.07
C THR A 7 14.80 -17.71 -0.85
N PHE A 8 13.49 -17.93 -0.80
CA PHE A 8 12.50 -17.07 -1.42
C PHE A 8 11.88 -16.13 -0.39
N LEU A 9 11.73 -14.88 -0.75
CA LEU A 9 11.09 -13.84 0.08
C LEU A 9 9.98 -13.21 -0.76
N ALA A 10 8.74 -13.37 -0.34
CA ALA A 10 7.59 -12.77 -1.01
C ALA A 10 6.93 -11.74 -0.10
N CYS A 11 7.03 -10.47 -0.47
CA CYS A 11 6.44 -9.36 0.26
C CYS A 11 6.34 -8.13 -0.66
N PRO A 12 5.19 -7.44 -0.74
CA PRO A 12 5.07 -6.22 -1.53
C PRO A 12 5.85 -5.03 -0.94
N ASP A 13 6.29 -5.12 0.32
CA ASP A 13 7.09 -4.10 0.98
C ASP A 13 8.60 -4.45 0.87
N PRO A 14 9.38 -3.67 0.10
CA PRO A 14 10.80 -3.92 -0.14
C PRO A 14 11.67 -3.80 1.13
N GLU A 15 11.25 -2.99 2.12
CA GLU A 15 12.01 -2.82 3.35
C GLU A 15 11.88 -4.04 4.27
N ILE A 16 10.70 -4.65 4.34
CA ILE A 16 10.49 -5.92 5.07
C ILE A 16 11.37 -7.03 4.48
N ILE A 17 11.51 -7.06 3.16
CA ILE A 17 12.42 -8.00 2.47
C ILE A 17 13.86 -7.73 2.88
N ARG A 18 14.30 -6.46 2.84
CA ARG A 18 15.65 -6.06 3.23
C ARG A 18 15.96 -6.47 4.66
N GLU A 19 15.10 -6.11 5.62
CA GLU A 19 15.24 -6.51 7.02
C GLU A 19 15.32 -8.03 7.20
N ARG A 20 14.49 -8.76 6.43
CA ARG A 20 14.48 -10.22 6.52
C ARG A 20 15.78 -10.84 6.00
N VAL A 21 16.31 -10.35 4.89
CA VAL A 21 17.63 -10.76 4.37
C VAL A 21 18.71 -10.50 5.41
N ASP A 22 18.77 -9.27 5.93
CA ASP A 22 19.82 -8.86 6.87
C ASP A 22 19.75 -9.67 8.18
N ARG A 23 18.55 -9.95 8.68
CA ARG A 23 18.35 -10.82 9.86
C ARG A 23 18.81 -12.26 9.59
N LEU A 24 18.44 -12.84 8.44
CA LEU A 24 18.88 -14.18 8.08
C LEU A 24 20.40 -14.29 7.96
N LEU A 25 21.06 -13.27 7.44
CA LEU A 25 22.52 -13.22 7.35
C LEU A 25 23.17 -13.08 8.75
N ALA A 26 22.64 -12.23 9.61
CA ALA A 26 23.11 -12.04 10.99
C ALA A 26 22.98 -13.33 11.81
N ASP A 27 21.90 -14.08 11.65
CA ASP A 27 21.64 -15.34 12.38
C ASP A 27 22.69 -16.44 12.09
N THR A 28 23.43 -16.36 10.97
CA THR A 28 24.43 -17.38 10.58
C THR A 28 25.74 -17.29 11.32
N LYS A 29 26.01 -16.22 12.05
CA LYS A 29 27.33 -15.92 12.67
C LYS A 29 28.48 -15.92 11.66
N THR A 30 28.23 -15.93 10.38
CA THR A 30 29.18 -15.96 9.28
C THR A 30 29.01 -14.71 8.44
N ALA A 31 30.06 -13.99 8.13
CA ALA A 31 30.02 -12.82 7.28
C ALA A 31 29.76 -13.21 5.81
N PHE A 32 28.77 -12.58 5.21
CA PHE A 32 28.44 -12.67 3.79
C PHE A 32 28.58 -11.28 3.14
N ALA A 33 29.31 -11.20 2.04
CA ALA A 33 29.29 -10.02 1.18
C ALA A 33 27.95 -10.02 0.42
N LYS A 34 27.16 -8.94 0.54
CA LYS A 34 25.85 -8.83 -0.11
C LYS A 34 26.02 -8.22 -1.49
N GLU A 35 25.62 -8.95 -2.53
CA GLU A 35 25.55 -8.50 -3.93
C GLU A 35 24.08 -8.47 -4.35
N VAL A 36 23.60 -7.30 -4.83
CA VAL A 36 22.19 -7.08 -5.18
C VAL A 36 22.04 -6.92 -6.68
N PHE A 37 21.07 -7.63 -7.24
CA PHE A 37 20.68 -7.60 -8.65
C PHE A 37 19.19 -7.34 -8.76
N TRP A 38 18.73 -6.88 -9.92
CA TRP A 38 17.33 -6.50 -10.16
C TRP A 38 16.74 -7.33 -11.30
N GLY A 39 15.60 -7.99 -11.06
CA GLY A 39 14.95 -8.85 -12.03
C GLY A 39 14.21 -8.12 -13.14
N ASP A 40 13.98 -6.82 -12.99
CA ASP A 40 13.45 -5.90 -14.02
C ASP A 40 14.56 -5.25 -14.87
N GLU A 41 15.82 -5.57 -14.60
CA GLU A 41 16.98 -5.23 -15.43
C GLU A 41 17.46 -6.44 -16.22
N GLU A 42 18.40 -6.24 -17.13
CA GLU A 42 19.01 -7.33 -17.88
C GLU A 42 19.87 -8.21 -16.96
N ILE A 43 19.49 -9.47 -16.81
CA ILE A 43 20.24 -10.47 -16.06
C ILE A 43 21.44 -10.94 -16.87
N GLY A 44 22.56 -10.22 -16.75
CA GLY A 44 23.79 -10.49 -17.48
C GLY A 44 24.70 -11.53 -16.80
N ALA A 45 25.91 -11.69 -17.40
CA ALA A 45 26.93 -12.63 -16.91
C ALA A 45 27.36 -12.36 -15.46
N SER A 46 27.31 -11.13 -14.97
CA SER A 46 27.66 -10.73 -13.60
C SER A 46 26.82 -11.47 -12.57
N TYR A 47 25.51 -11.57 -12.77
CA TYR A 47 24.61 -12.32 -11.89
C TYR A 47 24.95 -13.81 -11.86
N TRP A 48 25.10 -14.42 -13.05
CA TRP A 48 25.42 -15.85 -13.12
C TRP A 48 26.79 -16.17 -12.51
N ASN A 49 27.79 -15.30 -12.72
CA ASN A 49 29.09 -15.44 -12.07
C ASN A 49 29.01 -15.30 -10.55
N ALA A 50 28.24 -14.33 -10.06
CA ALA A 50 28.03 -14.16 -8.62
C ALA A 50 27.38 -15.41 -7.99
N LEU A 51 26.48 -16.08 -8.73
CA LEU A 51 25.75 -17.25 -8.26
C LEU A 51 26.57 -18.55 -8.33
N THR A 52 27.43 -18.72 -9.33
CA THR A 52 28.05 -20.01 -9.67
C THR A 52 29.56 -20.05 -9.49
N VAL A 53 30.27 -18.92 -9.60
CA VAL A 53 31.73 -18.87 -9.54
C VAL A 53 32.17 -18.55 -8.11
N PRO A 54 33.07 -19.35 -7.51
CA PRO A 54 33.63 -19.04 -6.18
C PRO A 54 34.36 -17.70 -6.18
N SER A 55 34.34 -17.00 -5.04
CA SER A 55 35.11 -15.76 -4.88
C SER A 55 36.63 -16.05 -4.93
N LEU A 56 37.37 -15.32 -5.75
CA LEU A 56 38.80 -15.42 -5.87
C LEU A 56 39.57 -15.04 -4.57
N LEU A 57 38.96 -14.18 -3.76
CA LEU A 57 39.52 -13.71 -2.49
C LEU A 57 39.08 -14.55 -1.29
N GLY A 58 38.40 -15.64 -1.51
CA GLY A 58 37.90 -16.52 -0.45
C GLY A 58 36.82 -15.83 0.37
N GLY A 59 35.66 -15.81 0.28
CA GLY A 59 34.57 -15.15 1.03
C GLY A 59 33.21 -15.74 0.67
N ARG A 60 32.29 -15.65 1.61
CA ARG A 60 30.91 -16.04 1.33
C ARG A 60 30.13 -14.86 0.82
N ARG A 61 29.22 -15.10 -0.11
CA ARG A 61 28.37 -14.05 -0.67
C ARG A 61 26.90 -14.39 -0.58
N ALA A 62 26.10 -13.36 -0.31
CA ALA A 62 24.65 -13.39 -0.43
C ALA A 62 24.26 -12.73 -1.76
N VAL A 63 23.74 -13.51 -2.68
CA VAL A 63 23.28 -13.04 -3.99
C VAL A 63 21.78 -12.75 -3.88
N VAL A 64 21.43 -11.48 -3.85
CA VAL A 64 20.03 -11.02 -3.65
C VAL A 64 19.47 -10.53 -4.97
N LEU A 65 18.52 -11.27 -5.53
CA LEU A 65 17.78 -10.86 -6.72
C LEU A 65 16.46 -10.20 -6.30
N ARG A 66 16.40 -8.86 -6.43
CA ARG A 66 15.22 -8.04 -6.16
C ARG A 66 14.26 -8.06 -7.35
N ARG A 67 12.97 -7.84 -7.12
CA ARG A 67 11.93 -7.87 -8.15
C ARG A 67 12.01 -9.09 -9.05
N ALA A 68 12.28 -10.25 -8.46
CA ALA A 68 12.48 -11.48 -9.21
C ALA A 68 11.21 -11.93 -9.97
N GLU A 69 10.04 -11.42 -9.62
CA GLU A 69 8.79 -11.64 -10.37
C GLU A 69 8.81 -11.04 -11.77
N ALA A 70 9.68 -10.08 -12.05
CA ALA A 70 9.83 -9.49 -13.40
C ALA A 70 10.68 -10.36 -14.33
N CYS A 71 11.42 -11.35 -13.79
CA CYS A 71 12.21 -12.26 -14.61
C CYS A 71 11.33 -13.08 -15.56
N PRO A 72 11.79 -13.28 -16.81
CA PRO A 72 11.05 -14.07 -17.80
C PRO A 72 11.01 -15.56 -17.41
N PRO A 73 10.04 -16.35 -17.92
CA PRO A 73 9.88 -17.77 -17.57
C PRO A 73 11.14 -18.60 -17.81
N GLU A 74 11.92 -18.29 -18.85
CA GLU A 74 13.16 -18.98 -19.23
C GLU A 74 14.24 -18.85 -18.14
N PHE A 75 14.27 -17.74 -17.41
CA PHE A 75 15.19 -17.51 -16.30
C PHE A 75 15.05 -18.59 -15.24
N TRP A 76 13.81 -18.94 -14.85
CA TRP A 76 13.55 -19.95 -13.82
C TRP A 76 14.02 -21.35 -14.25
N SER A 77 13.94 -21.65 -15.53
CA SER A 77 14.46 -22.91 -16.08
C SER A 77 15.99 -22.93 -16.11
N ALA A 78 16.62 -21.82 -16.49
CA ALA A 78 18.07 -21.67 -16.51
C ALA A 78 18.68 -21.67 -15.10
N LEU A 79 17.92 -21.28 -14.09
CA LEU A 79 18.36 -21.24 -12.69
C LEU A 79 18.48 -22.66 -12.07
N ALA A 80 17.71 -23.64 -12.54
CA ALA A 80 17.62 -24.97 -11.94
C ALA A 80 19.01 -25.69 -11.79
N PRO A 81 19.94 -25.67 -12.75
CA PRO A 81 21.26 -26.25 -12.59
C PRO A 81 22.09 -25.61 -11.49
N ALA A 82 22.01 -24.29 -11.33
CA ALA A 82 22.78 -23.53 -10.34
C ALA A 82 22.32 -23.79 -8.89
N LEU A 83 21.09 -24.24 -8.71
CA LEU A 83 20.51 -24.59 -7.40
C LEU A 83 20.56 -26.10 -7.07
N ARG A 84 21.22 -26.89 -7.89
CA ARG A 84 21.42 -28.33 -7.64
C ARG A 84 22.49 -28.55 -6.58
N GLY A 85 22.08 -28.61 -5.35
CA GLY A 85 22.98 -28.87 -4.23
C GLY A 85 23.21 -27.65 -3.33
N PHE A 86 23.82 -27.91 -2.20
CA PHE A 86 24.16 -26.89 -1.23
C PHE A 86 25.51 -26.26 -1.58
N ASN A 87 25.55 -24.96 -1.71
CA ASN A 87 26.79 -24.20 -1.90
C ASN A 87 27.09 -23.38 -0.63
N ASP A 88 28.14 -23.76 0.13
CA ASP A 88 28.49 -23.07 1.35
C ASP A 88 29.02 -21.64 1.12
N ALA A 89 29.59 -21.36 -0.04
CA ALA A 89 30.15 -20.06 -0.39
C ALA A 89 29.11 -19.05 -0.88
N VAL A 90 27.94 -19.51 -1.37
CA VAL A 90 26.91 -18.63 -1.94
C VAL A 90 25.56 -18.91 -1.31
N TRP A 91 24.84 -17.86 -0.92
CA TRP A 91 23.46 -17.94 -0.48
C TRP A 91 22.56 -17.09 -1.37
N PRO A 92 21.81 -17.71 -2.29
CA PRO A 92 20.88 -17.01 -3.15
C PRO A 92 19.58 -16.62 -2.42
N PHE A 93 19.13 -15.38 -2.64
CA PHE A 93 17.85 -14.86 -2.21
C PHE A 93 17.07 -14.40 -3.44
N PHE A 94 15.84 -14.86 -3.58
CA PHE A 94 14.90 -14.48 -4.64
C PHE A 94 13.76 -13.68 -4.02
N CYS A 95 13.72 -12.37 -4.28
CA CYS A 95 12.76 -11.46 -3.68
C CYS A 95 11.63 -11.17 -4.66
N LEU A 96 10.42 -11.58 -4.32
CA LEU A 96 9.19 -11.34 -5.05
C LEU A 96 8.46 -10.18 -4.40
N GLU A 97 8.46 -9.02 -5.05
CA GLU A 97 7.97 -7.74 -4.54
C GLU A 97 6.63 -7.34 -5.17
N GLY A 98 6.07 -8.21 -5.98
CA GLY A 98 4.79 -7.98 -6.63
C GLY A 98 3.61 -7.95 -5.67
N PRO A 99 2.47 -7.39 -6.10
CA PRO A 99 1.29 -7.27 -5.27
C PRO A 99 0.72 -8.65 -4.90
N PHE A 100 0.16 -8.72 -3.69
CA PHE A 100 -0.58 -9.89 -3.22
C PHE A 100 -2.02 -9.83 -3.69
N ASP A 101 -2.56 -11.00 -4.02
CA ASP A 101 -3.99 -11.19 -4.16
C ASP A 101 -4.60 -11.82 -2.88
N ARG A 102 -5.89 -12.15 -2.90
CA ARG A 102 -6.58 -12.79 -1.76
C ARG A 102 -6.00 -14.16 -1.38
N LYS A 103 -5.20 -14.77 -2.24
CA LYS A 103 -4.62 -16.10 -2.04
C LYS A 103 -3.15 -16.06 -1.67
N GLY A 104 -2.54 -14.88 -1.66
CA GLY A 104 -1.13 -14.68 -1.35
C GLY A 104 -0.34 -14.04 -2.50
N PRO A 105 0.99 -14.23 -2.54
CA PRO A 105 1.83 -13.65 -3.58
C PRO A 105 1.50 -14.23 -4.95
N LYS A 106 1.36 -13.36 -5.94
CA LYS A 106 1.23 -13.78 -7.34
C LYS A 106 2.59 -14.25 -7.84
N LEU A 107 2.75 -15.56 -7.97
CA LEU A 107 4.00 -16.13 -8.46
C LEU A 107 4.19 -15.86 -9.97
N PRO A 108 5.44 -15.60 -10.40
CA PRO A 108 5.75 -15.47 -11.81
C PRO A 108 5.51 -16.78 -12.56
N LYS A 109 5.20 -16.66 -13.86
CA LYS A 109 4.97 -17.81 -14.73
C LYS A 109 6.22 -18.70 -14.77
N GLY A 110 6.02 -19.99 -14.66
CA GLY A 110 7.09 -20.99 -14.71
C GLY A 110 7.80 -21.24 -13.37
N LEU A 111 7.67 -20.40 -12.34
CA LEU A 111 8.31 -20.62 -11.04
C LEU A 111 7.62 -21.73 -10.23
N ALA A 112 6.31 -21.70 -10.15
CA ALA A 112 5.54 -22.66 -9.33
C ALA A 112 5.80 -24.13 -9.72
N ASP A 113 6.12 -24.38 -10.98
CA ASP A 113 6.36 -25.73 -11.52
C ASP A 113 7.80 -26.21 -11.30
N GLN A 114 8.71 -25.32 -10.96
CA GLN A 114 10.14 -25.67 -10.79
C GLN A 114 10.34 -26.60 -9.59
N PRO A 115 11.11 -27.69 -9.76
CA PRO A 115 11.39 -28.63 -8.68
C PRO A 115 12.06 -27.97 -7.46
N PHE A 116 12.97 -27.02 -7.67
CA PHE A 116 13.64 -26.31 -6.58
C PHE A 116 12.65 -25.45 -5.78
N TYR A 117 11.63 -24.82 -6.42
CA TYR A 117 10.62 -24.06 -5.71
C TYR A 117 9.73 -24.96 -4.84
N LYS A 118 9.33 -26.12 -5.36
CA LYS A 118 8.58 -27.12 -4.58
C LYS A 118 9.38 -27.61 -3.37
N VAL A 119 10.71 -27.79 -3.52
CA VAL A 119 11.61 -28.11 -2.41
C VAL A 119 11.67 -26.97 -1.40
N ALA A 120 11.78 -25.71 -1.86
CA ALA A 120 11.79 -24.54 -0.98
C ALA A 120 10.53 -24.46 -0.13
N VAL A 121 9.35 -24.65 -0.73
CA VAL A 121 8.06 -24.69 -0.02
C VAL A 121 8.05 -25.82 1.03
N LYS A 122 8.41 -27.03 0.63
CA LYS A 122 8.44 -28.20 1.53
C LYS A 122 9.40 -28.00 2.72
N ARG A 123 10.55 -27.37 2.49
CA ARG A 123 11.58 -27.11 3.52
C ARG A 123 11.37 -25.82 4.30
N LYS A 124 10.29 -25.07 4.03
CA LYS A 124 10.01 -23.76 4.65
C LYS A 124 11.12 -22.73 4.38
N TRP A 125 11.70 -22.76 3.20
CA TRP A 125 12.68 -21.77 2.71
C TRP A 125 12.01 -20.60 1.97
N VAL A 126 10.70 -20.55 2.03
CA VAL A 126 9.88 -19.46 1.47
C VAL A 126 9.32 -18.66 2.65
N PHE A 127 9.72 -17.42 2.75
CA PHE A 127 9.10 -16.44 3.63
C PHE A 127 8.01 -15.70 2.87
N THR A 128 6.86 -15.50 3.48
CA THR A 128 5.74 -14.80 2.88
C THR A 128 5.16 -13.82 3.89
N SER A 129 5.01 -12.55 3.49
CA SER A 129 4.39 -11.50 4.29
C SER A 129 3.52 -10.62 3.38
N PRO A 130 2.31 -10.25 3.79
CA PRO A 130 1.47 -9.31 3.02
C PRO A 130 1.95 -7.85 3.10
N GLY A 131 3.07 -7.59 3.75
CA GLY A 131 3.55 -6.25 4.08
C GLY A 131 3.24 -5.86 5.52
N LEU A 132 3.46 -4.61 5.86
CA LEU A 132 3.14 -4.07 7.17
C LEU A 132 1.62 -3.97 7.35
N THR A 133 1.11 -4.57 8.42
CA THR A 133 -0.32 -4.48 8.77
C THR A 133 -0.49 -3.62 10.03
N ARG A 134 -1.68 -3.04 10.22
CA ARG A 134 -1.99 -2.30 11.45
C ARG A 134 -1.79 -3.14 12.72
N ARG A 135 -1.99 -4.45 12.63
CA ARG A 135 -1.78 -5.38 13.74
C ARG A 135 -0.30 -5.50 14.13
N ASP A 136 0.59 -5.41 13.15
CA ASP A 136 2.04 -5.53 13.37
C ASP A 136 2.65 -4.22 13.85
N MET A 137 1.94 -3.10 13.71
CA MET A 137 2.43 -1.77 14.04
C MET A 137 2.73 -1.62 15.55
N GLY A 138 1.83 -2.06 16.41
CA GLY A 138 2.01 -1.91 17.87
C GLY A 138 3.30 -2.54 18.41
N PRO A 139 3.55 -3.85 18.18
CA PRO A 139 4.82 -4.48 18.56
C PRO A 139 6.05 -3.78 17.97
N ARG A 140 5.97 -3.37 16.70
CA ARG A 140 7.08 -2.68 16.02
C ARG A 140 7.39 -1.32 16.66
N LEU A 141 6.37 -0.54 17.02
CA LEU A 141 6.53 0.74 17.70
C LEU A 141 7.18 0.57 19.08
N ALA A 142 6.78 -0.47 19.81
CA ALA A 142 7.40 -0.78 21.09
C ALA A 142 8.90 -1.13 20.94
N ASP A 143 9.25 -1.96 19.95
CA ASP A 143 10.64 -2.31 19.65
C ASP A 143 11.45 -1.08 19.17
N TRP A 144 10.86 -0.23 18.34
CA TRP A 144 11.47 1.01 17.86
C TRP A 144 11.78 1.97 19.00
N ALA A 145 10.80 2.20 19.89
CA ALA A 145 10.96 3.09 21.04
C ALA A 145 12.00 2.54 22.03
N ALA A 146 11.92 1.24 22.37
CA ALA A 146 12.86 0.59 23.25
C ALA A 146 14.31 0.65 22.72
N GLY A 147 14.50 0.43 21.41
CA GLY A 147 15.83 0.50 20.77
C GLY A 147 16.46 1.90 20.80
N ARG A 148 15.67 2.95 21.05
CA ARG A 148 16.10 4.37 21.15
C ARG A 148 16.04 4.93 22.56
N GLY A 149 15.64 4.12 23.54
CA GLY A 149 15.46 4.59 24.91
C GLY A 149 14.30 5.58 25.06
N LEU A 150 13.32 5.54 24.17
CA LEU A 150 12.13 6.39 24.20
C LEU A 150 10.99 5.69 24.96
N ALA A 151 10.25 6.43 25.75
CA ALA A 151 9.03 6.00 26.40
C ALA A 151 7.81 6.49 25.59
N LEU A 152 6.82 5.63 25.43
CA LEU A 152 5.54 5.99 24.83
C LEU A 152 4.55 6.32 25.93
N GLY A 153 4.07 7.54 25.98
CA GLY A 153 3.02 7.96 26.93
C GLY A 153 1.70 7.22 26.69
N PRO A 154 0.73 7.37 27.61
CA PRO A 154 -0.58 6.71 27.50
C PRO A 154 -1.29 7.05 26.19
N GLY A 155 -1.74 6.02 25.44
CA GLY A 155 -2.45 6.15 24.17
C GLY A 155 -1.58 6.54 22.96
N VAL A 156 -0.29 6.78 23.15
CA VAL A 156 0.62 7.16 22.06
C VAL A 156 0.85 6.02 21.09
N ALA A 157 1.02 4.79 21.56
CA ALA A 157 1.22 3.63 20.70
C ALA A 157 0.04 3.41 19.76
N GLU A 158 -1.18 3.52 20.25
CA GLU A 158 -2.41 3.43 19.46
C GLU A 158 -2.54 4.60 18.48
N GLY A 159 -2.23 5.82 18.94
CA GLY A 159 -2.24 7.01 18.11
C GLY A 159 -1.23 6.93 16.96
N LEU A 160 0.01 6.52 17.24
CA LEU A 160 1.04 6.27 16.21
C LEU A 160 0.60 5.17 15.24
N ALA A 161 0.08 4.05 15.74
CA ALA A 161 -0.38 2.96 14.88
C ALA A 161 -1.54 3.37 13.96
N ALA A 162 -2.35 4.33 14.37
CA ALA A 162 -3.43 4.90 13.55
C ALA A 162 -2.91 5.95 12.55
N ALA A 163 -1.92 6.76 12.95
CA ALA A 163 -1.41 7.87 12.16
C ALA A 163 -0.31 7.49 11.16
N LEU A 164 0.40 6.38 11.38
CA LEU A 164 1.49 5.96 10.49
C LEU A 164 0.99 5.21 9.25
N PRO A 165 1.68 5.35 8.10
CA PRO A 165 1.34 4.63 6.89
C PRO A 165 1.58 3.11 7.04
N PRO A 166 0.79 2.26 6.36
CA PRO A 166 1.03 0.82 6.29
C PRO A 166 2.13 0.44 5.28
N ASP A 167 3.16 1.25 5.22
CA ASP A 167 4.37 1.11 4.39
C ASP A 167 5.56 1.36 5.30
N LEU A 168 6.48 0.41 5.36
CA LEU A 168 7.55 0.44 6.33
C LEU A 168 8.51 1.60 6.14
N ALA A 169 8.91 1.89 4.89
CA ALA A 169 9.84 2.98 4.62
C ALA A 169 9.25 4.35 4.99
N ARG A 170 7.97 4.54 4.69
CA ARG A 170 7.26 5.78 5.05
C ARG A 170 7.04 5.89 6.56
N ALA A 171 6.66 4.79 7.21
CA ALA A 171 6.51 4.76 8.66
C ALA A 171 7.83 5.08 9.38
N ASP A 172 8.94 4.47 8.94
CA ASP A 172 10.27 4.73 9.51
C ASP A 172 10.70 6.19 9.28
N ASN A 173 10.38 6.80 8.12
CA ASN A 173 10.64 8.22 7.87
C ASN A 173 9.83 9.14 8.79
N GLU A 174 8.55 8.85 9.03
CA GLU A 174 7.73 9.62 9.96
C GLU A 174 8.25 9.49 11.41
N LEU A 175 8.64 8.28 11.81
CA LEU A 175 9.24 8.04 13.13
C LEU A 175 10.59 8.75 13.28
N ALA A 176 11.42 8.80 12.24
CA ALA A 176 12.68 9.54 12.25
C ALA A 176 12.46 11.06 12.38
N LYS A 177 11.44 11.61 11.70
CA LYS A 177 11.07 13.03 11.88
C LYS A 177 10.59 13.32 13.30
N LEU A 178 9.78 12.42 13.85
CA LEU A 178 9.31 12.54 15.24
C LEU A 178 10.49 12.53 16.21
N GLU A 179 11.43 11.61 16.07
CA GLU A 179 12.64 11.52 16.88
C GLU A 179 13.48 12.80 16.81
N LEU A 180 13.69 13.35 15.60
CA LEU A 180 14.38 14.63 15.43
C LEU A 180 13.67 15.81 16.11
N ALA A 181 12.35 15.84 16.07
CA ALA A 181 11.55 16.89 16.67
C ALA A 181 11.51 16.83 18.21
N LEU A 182 11.67 15.63 18.78
CA LEU A 182 11.77 15.44 20.23
C LEU A 182 13.04 16.07 20.83
N GLY A 183 14.13 16.13 20.06
CA GLY A 183 15.43 16.59 20.56
C GLY A 183 15.92 15.73 21.72
N ASP A 184 16.15 16.34 22.89
CA ASP A 184 16.65 15.64 24.09
C ASP A 184 15.53 14.98 24.93
N ARG A 185 14.26 15.11 24.53
CA ARG A 185 13.16 14.45 25.24
C ARG A 185 13.17 12.95 25.01
N THR A 186 12.93 12.19 26.07
CA THR A 186 12.88 10.72 26.04
C THR A 186 11.48 10.16 26.13
N GLU A 187 10.46 11.00 26.21
CA GLU A 187 9.05 10.60 26.25
C GLU A 187 8.28 11.24 25.10
N ILE A 188 7.47 10.42 24.43
CA ILE A 188 6.57 10.84 23.36
C ILE A 188 5.17 10.99 23.96
N GLU A 189 4.56 12.15 23.74
CA GLU A 189 3.21 12.47 24.19
C GLU A 189 2.22 12.48 23.01
N LEU A 190 0.91 12.43 23.31
CA LEU A 190 -0.13 12.52 22.27
C LEU A 190 -0.06 13.81 21.45
N ALA A 191 0.41 14.92 22.05
CA ALA A 191 0.59 16.19 21.34
C ALA A 191 1.65 16.11 20.24
N ASP A 192 2.66 15.24 20.40
CA ASP A 192 3.73 15.07 19.41
C ASP A 192 3.23 14.41 18.11
N LEU A 193 2.11 13.71 18.13
CA LEU A 193 1.48 13.12 16.95
C LEU A 193 1.11 14.18 15.90
N ALA A 194 0.91 15.43 16.30
CA ALA A 194 0.71 16.55 15.37
C ALA A 194 1.94 16.86 14.48
N LEU A 195 3.11 16.34 14.86
CA LEU A 195 4.35 16.49 14.06
C LEU A 195 4.43 15.50 12.89
N LEU A 196 3.60 14.45 12.90
CA LEU A 196 3.53 13.49 11.81
C LEU A 196 2.89 14.18 10.61
N THR A 197 3.60 14.15 9.49
CA THR A 197 3.13 14.74 8.23
C THR A 197 2.38 13.75 7.35
N TYR A 198 2.46 12.46 7.69
CA TYR A 198 1.66 11.46 7.00
C TYR A 198 0.22 11.54 7.50
N HIS A 199 -0.63 11.98 6.62
CA HIS A 199 -2.07 11.81 6.77
C HIS A 199 -2.43 10.59 5.91
N GLU A 200 -3.05 9.58 6.52
CA GLU A 200 -3.64 8.50 5.74
C GLU A 200 -4.49 9.15 4.66
N GLY A 201 -4.11 8.90 3.38
CA GLY A 201 -4.84 9.49 2.27
C GLY A 201 -6.33 9.26 2.49
N MET A 202 -7.15 10.26 2.22
CA MET A 202 -8.60 10.19 2.39
C MET A 202 -9.08 8.84 1.90
N ASP A 203 -9.66 8.01 2.77
CA ASP A 203 -10.44 6.87 2.33
C ASP A 203 -11.62 7.45 1.52
N GLY A 204 -11.37 7.62 0.22
CA GLY A 204 -12.33 8.20 -0.69
C GLY A 204 -13.63 7.42 -0.70
N PHE A 205 -13.58 6.11 -0.36
CA PHE A 205 -14.78 5.29 -0.19
C PHE A 205 -15.52 5.66 1.10
N ALA A 206 -14.82 5.84 2.22
CA ALA A 206 -15.44 6.29 3.47
C ALA A 206 -16.02 7.69 3.33
N PHE A 207 -15.33 8.58 2.59
CA PHE A 207 -15.82 9.91 2.29
C PHE A 207 -17.08 9.90 1.42
N LEU A 208 -17.09 9.15 0.32
CA LEU A 208 -18.29 9.00 -0.53
C LEU A 208 -19.44 8.34 0.24
N ASP A 209 -19.12 7.41 1.13
CA ASP A 209 -20.11 6.79 2.02
C ASP A 209 -20.68 7.79 3.02
N ALA A 210 -19.86 8.63 3.63
CA ALA A 210 -20.27 9.70 4.51
C ALA A 210 -21.18 10.72 3.80
N LEU A 211 -20.82 11.15 2.59
CA LEU A 211 -21.62 12.00 1.74
C LEU A 211 -22.99 11.37 1.40
N SER A 212 -22.99 10.06 1.12
CA SER A 212 -24.20 9.34 0.72
C SER A 212 -25.13 8.99 1.89
N SER A 213 -24.61 8.88 3.10
CA SER A 213 -25.34 8.51 4.30
C SER A 213 -26.05 9.68 5.01
N ARG A 214 -26.09 10.86 4.38
CA ARG A 214 -26.73 12.08 4.90
C ARG A 214 -26.18 12.53 6.26
N ARG A 215 -24.92 12.28 6.54
CA ARG A 215 -24.27 12.86 7.71
C ARG A 215 -24.28 14.39 7.60
N ASP A 216 -24.18 15.05 8.77
CA ASP A 216 -24.10 16.50 8.84
C ASP A 216 -22.99 17.02 7.89
N PRO A 217 -23.33 17.86 6.90
CA PRO A 217 -22.35 18.45 5.99
C PRO A 217 -21.20 19.12 6.70
N ALA A 218 -21.44 19.80 7.82
CA ALA A 218 -20.42 20.50 8.58
C ALA A 218 -19.42 19.53 9.24
N ALA A 219 -19.86 18.33 9.61
CA ALA A 219 -18.98 17.30 10.17
C ALA A 219 -18.06 16.72 9.10
N VAL A 220 -18.60 16.38 7.93
CA VAL A 220 -17.80 15.89 6.79
C VAL A 220 -16.82 16.96 6.31
N TRP A 221 -17.24 18.22 6.32
CA TRP A 221 -16.45 19.38 5.93
C TRP A 221 -15.26 19.58 6.87
N ARG A 222 -15.49 19.55 8.17
CA ARG A 222 -14.40 19.59 9.17
C ARG A 222 -13.40 18.45 8.98
N GLU A 223 -13.89 17.23 8.75
CA GLU A 223 -13.02 16.08 8.51
C GLU A 223 -12.10 16.25 7.29
N ILE A 224 -12.55 16.95 6.24
CA ILE A 224 -11.74 17.27 5.06
C ILE A 224 -10.67 18.31 5.40
N PHE A 225 -11.06 19.39 6.10
CA PHE A 225 -10.14 20.49 6.40
C PHE A 225 -9.17 20.17 7.52
N ASP A 226 -9.60 19.48 8.57
CA ASP A 226 -8.75 19.07 9.69
C ASP A 226 -7.65 18.08 9.27
N LYS A 227 -7.88 17.34 8.17
CA LYS A 227 -6.92 16.39 7.60
C LYS A 227 -6.09 16.96 6.46
N GLU A 228 -6.13 18.27 6.20
CA GLU A 228 -5.43 18.91 5.07
C GLU A 228 -5.65 18.23 3.70
N LEU A 229 -6.83 17.61 3.52
CA LEU A 229 -7.16 16.80 2.33
C LEU A 229 -7.41 17.65 1.07
N ALA A 230 -7.23 18.95 1.16
CA ALA A 230 -7.46 19.89 0.07
C ALA A 230 -6.21 20.18 -0.79
N GLY A 231 -5.08 19.50 -0.53
CA GLY A 231 -3.85 19.64 -1.32
C GLY A 231 -3.94 18.98 -2.71
N GLU A 232 -3.13 19.46 -3.66
CA GLU A 232 -3.09 18.93 -5.04
C GLU A 232 -2.86 17.41 -5.08
N GLU A 233 -2.01 16.88 -4.20
CA GLU A 233 -1.67 15.45 -4.12
C GLU A 233 -2.89 14.57 -3.83
N MET A 234 -3.93 15.12 -3.21
CA MET A 234 -5.12 14.37 -2.80
C MET A 234 -6.31 14.57 -3.75
N VAL A 235 -6.43 15.75 -4.37
CA VAL A 235 -7.60 16.09 -5.18
C VAL A 235 -7.70 15.21 -6.43
N PHE A 236 -6.60 15.01 -7.17
CA PHE A 236 -6.64 14.20 -8.39
C PHE A 236 -6.90 12.71 -8.15
N PRO A 237 -6.28 12.04 -7.16
CA PRO A 237 -6.67 10.69 -6.76
C PRO A 237 -8.14 10.57 -6.35
N PHE A 238 -8.66 11.57 -5.62
CA PHE A 238 -10.08 11.60 -5.26
C PHE A 238 -11.01 11.74 -6.48
N LEU A 239 -10.69 12.62 -7.41
CA LEU A 239 -11.44 12.76 -8.66
C LEU A 239 -11.44 11.46 -9.46
N GLY A 240 -10.30 10.77 -9.54
CA GLY A 240 -10.19 9.46 -10.18
C GLY A 240 -11.09 8.41 -9.53
N LEU A 241 -11.11 8.35 -8.20
CA LEU A 241 -12.00 7.46 -7.46
C LEU A 241 -13.47 7.80 -7.67
N LEU A 242 -13.83 9.08 -7.59
CA LEU A 242 -15.21 9.55 -7.80
C LEU A 242 -15.72 9.17 -9.20
N LEU A 243 -14.89 9.36 -10.23
CA LEU A 243 -15.22 8.99 -11.60
C LEU A 243 -15.34 7.46 -11.77
N TYR A 244 -14.49 6.69 -11.10
CA TYR A 244 -14.59 5.22 -11.08
C TYR A 244 -15.90 4.76 -10.44
N GLU A 245 -16.27 5.32 -9.30
CA GLU A 245 -17.52 5.02 -8.60
C GLU A 245 -18.75 5.40 -9.43
N ALA A 246 -18.75 6.60 -10.02
CA ALA A 246 -19.84 7.06 -10.88
C ALA A 246 -19.99 6.15 -12.11
N ARG A 247 -18.88 5.74 -12.75
CA ARG A 247 -18.89 4.81 -13.89
C ARG A 247 -19.42 3.45 -13.49
N THR A 248 -19.01 2.93 -12.33
CA THR A 248 -19.51 1.65 -11.81
C THR A 248 -21.03 1.70 -11.60
N MET A 249 -21.53 2.75 -10.96
CA MET A 249 -22.99 2.95 -10.76
C MET A 249 -23.73 3.14 -12.09
N TRP A 250 -23.13 3.83 -13.06
CA TRP A 250 -23.72 3.99 -14.40
C TRP A 250 -23.92 2.65 -15.11
N ARG A 251 -22.86 1.81 -15.11
CA ARG A 251 -22.92 0.46 -15.71
C ARG A 251 -23.96 -0.42 -15.01
N LEU A 252 -24.06 -0.34 -13.68
CA LEU A 252 -25.09 -1.06 -12.92
C LEU A 252 -26.50 -0.58 -13.29
N ALA A 253 -26.68 0.72 -13.48
CA ALA A 253 -27.97 1.29 -13.90
C ALA A 253 -28.37 0.91 -15.34
N ALA A 254 -27.37 0.79 -16.22
CA ALA A 254 -27.53 0.36 -17.60
C ALA A 254 -27.73 -1.17 -17.77
N GLY A 255 -27.59 -1.96 -16.70
CA GLY A 255 -27.66 -3.43 -16.78
C GLY A 255 -26.38 -4.08 -17.29
N GLU A 256 -25.28 -3.33 -17.44
CA GLU A 256 -23.97 -3.78 -17.94
C GLU A 256 -23.02 -4.24 -16.83
N GLY A 257 -23.57 -4.71 -15.72
CA GLY A 257 -22.79 -5.05 -14.51
C GLY A 257 -22.31 -6.49 -14.39
N SER A 258 -22.47 -7.33 -15.42
CA SER A 258 -22.21 -8.79 -15.34
C SER A 258 -20.76 -9.16 -15.04
N ASP A 259 -19.80 -8.30 -15.36
CA ASP A 259 -18.36 -8.47 -15.11
C ASP A 259 -17.86 -7.76 -13.84
N ILE A 260 -18.74 -6.99 -13.17
CA ILE A 260 -18.41 -6.27 -11.94
C ILE A 260 -18.36 -7.25 -10.77
N ARG A 261 -17.15 -7.53 -10.28
CA ARG A 261 -16.89 -8.44 -9.16
C ARG A 261 -16.75 -7.63 -7.87
N LEU A 262 -17.85 -7.41 -7.18
CA LEU A 262 -17.90 -6.78 -5.86
C LEU A 262 -18.53 -7.73 -4.84
N PRO A 263 -18.23 -7.57 -3.53
CA PRO A 263 -18.96 -8.27 -2.49
C PRO A 263 -20.47 -8.01 -2.60
N PRO A 264 -21.34 -8.98 -2.35
CA PRO A 264 -22.79 -8.86 -2.56
C PRO A 264 -23.40 -7.61 -1.88
N TYR A 265 -23.04 -7.34 -0.63
CA TYR A 265 -23.54 -6.18 0.13
C TYR A 265 -23.13 -4.83 -0.50
N VAL A 266 -21.91 -4.75 -1.09
CA VAL A 266 -21.40 -3.55 -1.77
C VAL A 266 -22.16 -3.36 -3.08
N LEU A 267 -22.37 -4.45 -3.80
CA LEU A 267 -23.13 -4.44 -5.07
C LEU A 267 -24.56 -3.95 -4.86
N GLU A 268 -25.28 -4.48 -3.87
CA GLU A 268 -26.62 -4.04 -3.51
C GLU A 268 -26.68 -2.56 -3.16
N LYS A 269 -25.73 -2.08 -2.34
CA LYS A 269 -25.64 -0.66 -1.95
C LYS A 269 -25.44 0.24 -3.16
N LYS A 270 -24.53 -0.13 -4.07
CA LYS A 270 -24.27 0.63 -5.31
C LYS A 270 -25.45 0.59 -6.27
N GLN A 271 -26.14 -0.54 -6.43
CA GLN A 271 -27.36 -0.64 -7.22
C GLN A 271 -28.49 0.22 -6.66
N ALA A 272 -28.67 0.23 -5.34
CA ALA A 272 -29.67 1.08 -4.69
C ALA A 272 -29.38 2.57 -4.92
N MET A 273 -28.10 2.96 -4.80
CA MET A 273 -27.68 4.33 -5.06
C MET A 273 -27.83 4.71 -6.54
N ALA A 274 -27.44 3.84 -7.47
CA ALA A 274 -27.57 4.05 -8.90
C ALA A 274 -29.05 4.27 -9.30
N ARG A 275 -29.95 3.44 -8.75
CA ARG A 275 -31.41 3.62 -8.95
C ARG A 275 -31.94 4.94 -8.38
N ARG A 276 -31.46 5.33 -7.20
CA ARG A 276 -31.86 6.59 -6.55
C ARG A 276 -31.43 7.82 -7.34
N LEU A 277 -30.20 7.82 -7.86
CA LEU A 277 -29.63 8.94 -8.61
C LEU A 277 -30.18 9.02 -10.03
N GLY A 278 -30.43 7.89 -10.65
CA GLY A 278 -30.78 7.81 -12.07
C GLY A 278 -29.68 8.35 -12.98
N ALA A 279 -29.93 8.33 -14.29
CA ALA A 279 -28.96 8.83 -15.28
C ALA A 279 -28.61 10.31 -15.08
N ALA A 280 -29.60 11.15 -14.77
CA ALA A 280 -29.36 12.57 -14.56
C ALA A 280 -28.51 12.88 -13.35
N GLY A 281 -28.70 12.19 -12.21
CA GLY A 281 -27.86 12.35 -11.01
C GLY A 281 -26.46 11.89 -11.24
N LEU A 282 -26.28 10.76 -11.92
CA LEU A 282 -24.95 10.24 -12.26
C LEU A 282 -24.22 11.17 -13.24
N ALA A 283 -24.89 11.71 -14.27
CA ALA A 283 -24.30 12.68 -15.19
C ALA A 283 -23.79 13.93 -14.45
N ARG A 284 -24.54 14.43 -13.47
CA ARG A 284 -24.12 15.57 -12.64
C ARG A 284 -22.87 15.28 -11.81
N ILE A 285 -22.65 14.05 -11.37
CA ILE A 285 -21.40 13.67 -10.66
C ILE A 285 -20.21 13.78 -11.61
N PHE A 286 -20.33 13.27 -12.85
CA PHE A 286 -19.29 13.44 -13.87
C PHE A 286 -18.99 14.90 -14.16
N GLU A 287 -20.05 15.71 -14.36
CA GLU A 287 -19.94 17.14 -14.65
C GLU A 287 -19.25 17.90 -13.50
N ALA A 288 -19.59 17.59 -12.25
CA ALA A 288 -18.96 18.18 -11.07
C ALA A 288 -17.48 17.84 -11.00
N ALA A 289 -17.11 16.56 -11.24
CA ALA A 289 -15.72 16.10 -11.24
C ALA A 289 -14.91 16.79 -12.34
N PHE A 290 -15.40 16.82 -13.58
CA PHE A 290 -14.74 17.50 -14.70
C PHE A 290 -14.61 19.00 -14.48
N THR A 291 -15.62 19.64 -13.89
CA THR A 291 -15.58 21.08 -13.57
C THR A 291 -14.49 21.38 -12.53
N ALA A 292 -14.33 20.51 -11.52
CA ALA A 292 -13.29 20.64 -10.53
C ALA A 292 -11.89 20.46 -11.16
N GLU A 293 -11.70 19.41 -11.95
CA GLU A 293 -10.45 19.12 -12.64
C GLU A 293 -10.04 20.24 -13.61
N ALA A 294 -10.97 20.69 -14.45
CA ALA A 294 -10.73 21.78 -15.40
C ALA A 294 -10.39 23.09 -14.67
N GLY A 295 -11.07 23.38 -13.57
CA GLY A 295 -10.80 24.58 -12.77
C GLY A 295 -9.39 24.62 -12.18
N ILE A 296 -8.87 23.48 -11.75
CA ILE A 296 -7.50 23.36 -11.23
C ILE A 296 -6.48 23.44 -12.37
N LYS A 297 -6.64 22.65 -13.42
CA LYS A 297 -5.71 22.58 -14.54
C LYS A 297 -5.61 23.88 -15.33
N SER A 298 -6.67 24.69 -15.37
CA SER A 298 -6.64 26.02 -16.00
C SER A 298 -6.12 27.12 -15.07
N GLY A 299 -5.83 26.83 -13.82
CA GLY A 299 -5.47 27.83 -12.82
C GLY A 299 -6.62 28.75 -12.37
N ALA A 300 -7.86 28.47 -12.82
CA ALA A 300 -9.04 29.25 -12.45
C ALA A 300 -9.45 29.06 -10.98
N ARG A 301 -8.99 27.99 -10.34
CA ARG A 301 -9.24 27.69 -8.93
C ARG A 301 -8.04 27.00 -8.32
N ARG A 302 -7.79 27.31 -7.05
CA ARG A 302 -6.85 26.52 -6.24
C ARG A 302 -7.49 25.15 -5.90
N PRO A 303 -6.66 24.12 -5.61
CA PRO A 303 -7.13 22.79 -5.25
C PRO A 303 -8.15 22.77 -4.11
N ASP A 304 -7.89 23.56 -3.05
CA ASP A 304 -8.77 23.72 -1.89
C ASP A 304 -10.16 24.26 -2.31
N GLN A 305 -10.21 25.29 -3.13
CA GLN A 305 -11.44 25.89 -3.61
C GLN A 305 -12.23 24.98 -4.55
N ALA A 306 -11.50 24.21 -5.39
CA ALA A 306 -12.13 23.26 -6.29
C ALA A 306 -12.75 22.10 -5.51
N MET A 307 -12.06 21.61 -4.48
CA MET A 307 -12.53 20.54 -3.59
C MET A 307 -13.74 20.99 -2.78
N GLU A 308 -13.72 22.21 -2.28
CA GLU A 308 -14.83 22.84 -1.58
C GLU A 308 -16.11 22.84 -2.43
N ARG A 309 -16.01 23.35 -3.61
CA ARG A 309 -17.14 23.42 -4.53
C ARG A 309 -17.64 22.03 -4.94
N LEU A 310 -16.72 21.11 -5.23
CA LEU A 310 -17.03 19.73 -5.57
C LEU A 310 -17.82 19.06 -4.45
N THR A 311 -17.35 19.18 -3.21
CA THR A 311 -18.01 18.59 -2.04
C THR A 311 -19.39 19.15 -1.84
N ALA A 312 -19.58 20.47 -1.95
CA ALA A 312 -20.88 21.11 -1.85
C ALA A 312 -21.85 20.60 -2.95
N GLU A 313 -21.36 20.40 -4.18
CA GLU A 313 -22.20 19.87 -5.27
C GLU A 313 -22.51 18.39 -5.05
N LEU A 314 -21.55 17.58 -4.59
CA LEU A 314 -21.80 16.18 -4.24
C LEU A 314 -22.84 16.02 -3.12
N PHE A 315 -22.85 16.89 -2.11
CA PHE A 315 -23.92 16.92 -1.10
C PHE A 315 -25.28 17.16 -1.71
N ARG A 316 -25.40 18.08 -2.68
CA ARG A 316 -26.67 18.33 -3.37
C ARG A 316 -27.13 17.14 -4.20
N ILE A 317 -26.19 16.44 -4.85
CA ILE A 317 -26.51 15.29 -5.70
C ILE A 317 -26.84 14.07 -4.85
N LEU A 318 -25.99 13.74 -3.88
CA LEU A 318 -26.06 12.53 -3.07
C LEU A 318 -27.03 12.64 -1.89
N GLY A 319 -27.26 13.84 -1.36
CA GLY A 319 -28.16 14.10 -0.23
C GLY A 319 -29.65 13.93 -0.56
N GLY A 320 -30.04 13.96 -1.81
CA GLY A 320 -31.45 13.92 -2.27
C GLY A 320 -32.21 15.22 -1.97
N PRO A 321 -33.42 15.39 -2.49
CA PRO A 321 -34.20 16.57 -2.21
C PRO A 321 -34.49 16.65 -0.72
N THR A 322 -34.05 17.72 -0.08
CA THR A 322 -34.51 18.15 1.24
C THR A 322 -36.03 18.28 1.16
N GLY A 323 -36.71 17.33 1.73
CA GLY A 323 -38.19 17.38 1.86
C GLY A 323 -38.58 18.44 2.89
N SER A 324 -38.48 19.70 2.51
CA SER A 324 -39.15 20.83 3.15
C SER A 324 -40.04 21.49 2.13
N ARG A 325 -41.13 20.80 1.76
CA ARG A 325 -42.33 21.49 1.41
C ARG A 325 -42.94 22.05 2.69
N GLU A 326 -42.48 23.22 3.12
CA GLU A 326 -43.31 24.10 3.94
C GLU A 326 -44.59 24.28 3.18
N ARG A 327 -45.67 23.64 3.62
CA ARG A 327 -47.02 23.94 3.19
C ARG A 327 -47.32 25.34 3.73
N ILE A 328 -47.12 26.33 2.89
CA ILE A 328 -47.84 27.62 3.05
C ILE A 328 -49.30 27.24 2.90
N ARG A 329 -50.04 27.19 4.02
CA ARG A 329 -51.48 27.19 4.05
C ARG A 329 -51.95 28.63 3.77
N PRO A 330 -53.04 28.81 2.99
CA PRO A 330 -53.62 30.11 2.68
C PRO A 330 -54.20 30.80 3.89
#